data_378b86619bac529f54285e1ba1009c69
#
_entry.id   378b86619bac529f54285e1ba1009c69
#
_cell.length_a   1.000
_cell.length_b   1.000
_cell.length_c   1.000
_cell.angle_alpha   90.00
_cell.angle_beta   90.00
_cell.angle_gamma   90.00
#
_symmetry.space_group_name_H-M   'P 1'
#
loop_
_entity.id
_entity.type
_entity.pdbx_description
1 polymer ?
#
loop_
_entity_poly.entity_id
_entity_poly.type
_entity_poly.pdbx_seq_one_letter_code
_entity_poly.pdbx_strand_id
1 'polypeptide(L)'
;MEPLYIVMPAYNEEANIKTTLDAWYPVIEKHNKTGNSRLVVVNDGSKDNTYKMMQEYAEAHPLFVPLTKPNGGHGSTVIFAYDYAIKSGADWIFQTDSDGQTNPDEFEDFWNERDNYDAIFGNRTVCGDGKSRAFVEKVVCMLVKHYFGVKVPDANAPFRLMRADKVSKYLGKLKPDYNLPNIMMTTYFVYYKDRVTFKEISFKPREKGTNSINIKKIIKIGQQALKDFRELKKNL
;
A
#
# COMPACT_ATOMS: atom_id res chain seq x y z
N MET A 1 10.88 -16.92 -13.43
CA MET A 1 9.82 -15.90 -13.56
C MET A 1 9.22 -15.71 -12.18
N GLU A 2 9.04 -14.51 -11.76
CA GLU A 2 8.80 -14.12 -10.36
C GLU A 2 7.32 -13.88 -10.11
N PRO A 3 6.66 -14.61 -9.17
CA PRO A 3 5.27 -14.36 -8.81
C PRO A 3 5.06 -12.93 -8.29
N LEU A 4 4.11 -12.21 -8.92
CA LEU A 4 3.67 -10.88 -8.53
C LEU A 4 2.37 -10.97 -7.73
N TYR A 5 2.32 -10.32 -6.58
CA TYR A 5 1.10 -10.11 -5.82
C TYR A 5 0.76 -8.63 -5.78
N ILE A 6 -0.34 -8.25 -6.41
CA ILE A 6 -0.93 -6.91 -6.27
C ILE A 6 -1.86 -6.95 -5.07
N VAL A 7 -1.61 -6.13 -4.07
CA VAL A 7 -2.36 -6.15 -2.81
C VAL A 7 -3.05 -4.81 -2.54
N MET A 8 -4.31 -4.84 -2.09
CA MET A 8 -5.10 -3.65 -1.81
C MET A 8 -5.91 -3.82 -0.52
N PRO A 9 -5.90 -2.84 0.39
CA PRO A 9 -6.88 -2.76 1.48
C PRO A 9 -8.18 -2.16 0.95
N ALA A 10 -9.33 -2.63 1.44
CA ALA A 10 -10.65 -2.09 1.11
C ALA A 10 -11.52 -1.94 2.36
N TYR A 11 -12.17 -0.80 2.52
CA TYR A 11 -13.15 -0.56 3.58
C TYR A 11 -14.24 0.39 3.13
N ASN A 12 -15.47 -0.10 2.97
CA ASN A 12 -16.62 0.64 2.48
C ASN A 12 -16.35 1.28 1.10
N GLU A 13 -15.91 0.47 0.15
CA GLU A 13 -15.57 0.86 -1.22
C GLU A 13 -16.59 0.34 -2.25
N GLU A 14 -17.85 0.07 -1.85
CA GLU A 14 -18.92 -0.40 -2.76
C GLU A 14 -19.02 0.42 -4.05
N ALA A 15 -18.81 1.74 -3.96
CA ALA A 15 -18.91 2.64 -5.10
C ALA A 15 -17.72 2.54 -6.09
N ASN A 16 -16.56 2.03 -5.64
CA ASN A 16 -15.30 2.05 -6.40
C ASN A 16 -14.77 0.65 -6.72
N ILE A 17 -15.07 -0.35 -5.87
CA ILE A 17 -14.37 -1.64 -5.88
C ILE A 17 -14.42 -2.33 -7.25
N LYS A 18 -15.59 -2.37 -7.92
CA LYS A 18 -15.71 -3.01 -9.22
C LYS A 18 -14.84 -2.32 -10.27
N THR A 19 -14.92 -1.00 -10.38
CA THR A 19 -14.13 -0.21 -11.33
C THR A 19 -12.63 -0.39 -11.08
N THR A 20 -12.22 -0.44 -9.80
CA THR A 20 -10.82 -0.68 -9.43
C THR A 20 -10.36 -2.08 -9.82
N LEU A 21 -11.18 -3.11 -9.58
CA LEU A 21 -10.87 -4.48 -9.98
C LEU A 21 -10.76 -4.61 -11.50
N ASP A 22 -11.71 -4.04 -12.25
CA ASP A 22 -11.71 -4.05 -13.72
C ASP A 22 -10.45 -3.36 -14.30
N ALA A 23 -9.92 -2.34 -13.60
CA ALA A 23 -8.72 -1.64 -14.03
C ALA A 23 -7.42 -2.41 -13.70
N TRP A 24 -7.36 -3.11 -12.57
CA TRP A 24 -6.13 -3.79 -12.11
C TRP A 24 -6.05 -5.27 -12.51
N TYR A 25 -7.17 -5.93 -12.80
CA TYR A 25 -7.17 -7.33 -13.19
C TYR A 25 -6.39 -7.61 -14.50
N PRO A 26 -6.50 -6.78 -15.56
CA PRO A 26 -5.66 -6.96 -16.75
C PRO A 26 -4.16 -6.86 -16.49
N VAL A 27 -3.76 -6.06 -15.51
CA VAL A 27 -2.34 -5.95 -15.11
C VAL A 27 -1.85 -7.29 -14.58
N ILE A 28 -2.59 -7.93 -13.65
CA ILE A 28 -2.18 -9.22 -13.11
C ILE A 28 -2.23 -10.33 -14.15
N GLU A 29 -3.20 -10.32 -15.07
CA GLU A 29 -3.25 -11.29 -16.19
C GLU A 29 -1.99 -11.21 -17.05
N LYS A 30 -1.59 -10.00 -17.44
CA LYS A 30 -0.37 -9.75 -18.23
C LYS A 30 0.89 -10.27 -17.55
N HIS A 31 0.97 -10.17 -16.21
CA HIS A 31 2.15 -10.54 -15.41
C HIS A 31 2.04 -11.92 -14.76
N ASN A 32 1.03 -12.72 -15.10
CA ASN A 32 0.85 -14.07 -14.57
C ASN A 32 1.50 -15.17 -15.41
N LYS A 33 2.74 -14.97 -15.84
CA LYS A 33 3.46 -15.92 -16.71
C LYS A 33 3.75 -17.29 -16.06
N THR A 34 3.77 -17.35 -14.73
CA THR A 34 4.04 -18.59 -13.96
C THR A 34 2.78 -19.28 -13.49
N GLY A 35 1.61 -18.67 -13.64
CA GLY A 35 0.36 -19.16 -13.05
C GLY A 35 0.16 -18.79 -11.58
N ASN A 36 1.19 -18.23 -10.90
CA ASN A 36 1.19 -18.02 -9.44
C ASN A 36 0.98 -16.55 -9.02
N SER A 37 0.88 -15.61 -9.95
CA SER A 37 0.59 -14.21 -9.62
C SER A 37 -0.87 -14.01 -9.24
N ARG A 38 -1.15 -13.09 -8.32
CA ARG A 38 -2.52 -12.85 -7.81
C ARG A 38 -2.79 -11.36 -7.58
N LEU A 39 -4.05 -10.97 -7.83
CA LEU A 39 -4.64 -9.73 -7.34
C LEU A 39 -5.37 -10.04 -6.03
N VAL A 40 -4.94 -9.45 -4.93
CA VAL A 40 -5.47 -9.71 -3.59
C VAL A 40 -6.08 -8.45 -3.02
N VAL A 41 -7.37 -8.49 -2.69
CA VAL A 41 -8.01 -7.39 -1.97
C VAL A 41 -8.48 -7.88 -0.61
N VAL A 42 -8.10 -7.14 0.43
CA VAL A 42 -8.46 -7.45 1.81
C VAL A 42 -9.55 -6.50 2.30
N ASN A 43 -10.75 -7.01 2.44
CA ASN A 43 -11.86 -6.32 3.06
C ASN A 43 -11.64 -6.18 4.57
N ASP A 44 -11.58 -4.97 5.08
CA ASP A 44 -11.38 -4.63 6.50
C ASP A 44 -12.72 -4.53 7.26
N GLY A 45 -13.58 -5.55 7.12
CA GLY A 45 -14.87 -5.59 7.81
C GLY A 45 -15.82 -4.48 7.36
N SER A 46 -15.97 -4.28 6.04
CA SER A 46 -16.92 -3.32 5.47
C SER A 46 -18.35 -3.59 5.93
N LYS A 47 -19.13 -2.51 6.02
CA LYS A 47 -20.54 -2.54 6.41
C LYS A 47 -21.49 -2.42 5.23
N ASP A 48 -20.97 -2.15 4.04
CA ASP A 48 -21.66 -2.06 2.76
C ASP A 48 -21.48 -3.33 1.94
N ASN A 49 -21.82 -3.31 0.66
CA ASN A 49 -21.72 -4.47 -0.22
C ASN A 49 -20.31 -4.75 -0.77
N THR A 50 -19.27 -4.03 -0.31
CA THR A 50 -17.90 -4.19 -0.82
C THR A 50 -17.47 -5.65 -0.89
N TYR A 51 -17.58 -6.41 0.21
CA TYR A 51 -17.10 -7.80 0.24
C TYR A 51 -17.94 -8.73 -0.63
N LYS A 52 -19.26 -8.54 -0.67
CA LYS A 52 -20.15 -9.30 -1.55
C LYS A 52 -19.77 -9.10 -3.03
N MET A 53 -19.55 -7.85 -3.44
CA MET A 53 -19.12 -7.55 -4.81
C MET A 53 -17.75 -8.17 -5.15
N MET A 54 -16.82 -8.22 -4.19
CA MET A 54 -15.54 -8.90 -4.35
C MET A 54 -15.73 -10.42 -4.56
N GLN A 55 -16.61 -11.06 -3.82
CA GLN A 55 -16.91 -12.50 -3.97
C GLN A 55 -17.53 -12.80 -5.34
N GLU A 56 -18.51 -12.02 -5.76
CA GLU A 56 -19.13 -12.14 -7.08
C GLU A 56 -18.10 -11.94 -8.22
N TYR A 57 -17.20 -10.99 -8.08
CA TYR A 57 -16.13 -10.75 -9.05
C TYR A 57 -15.18 -11.95 -9.18
N ALA A 58 -14.85 -12.60 -8.08
CA ALA A 58 -13.95 -13.76 -8.05
C ALA A 58 -14.49 -14.97 -8.84
N GLU A 59 -15.80 -15.13 -8.97
CA GLU A 59 -16.40 -16.27 -9.69
C GLU A 59 -15.95 -16.33 -11.17
N ALA A 60 -15.72 -15.18 -11.80
CA ALA A 60 -15.29 -15.10 -13.20
C ALA A 60 -13.77 -14.76 -13.35
N HIS A 61 -13.06 -14.50 -12.25
CA HIS A 61 -11.70 -13.96 -12.28
C HIS A 61 -10.74 -14.80 -11.41
N PRO A 62 -10.21 -15.92 -11.90
CA PRO A 62 -9.47 -16.91 -11.09
C PRO A 62 -8.14 -16.40 -10.51
N LEU A 63 -7.60 -15.30 -11.00
CA LEU A 63 -6.39 -14.68 -10.43
C LEU A 63 -6.71 -13.68 -9.31
N PHE A 64 -7.99 -13.42 -9.06
CA PHE A 64 -8.44 -12.54 -7.99
C PHE A 64 -8.71 -13.32 -6.70
N VAL A 65 -8.22 -12.81 -5.58
CA VAL A 65 -8.38 -13.41 -4.25
C VAL A 65 -9.05 -12.40 -3.31
N PRO A 66 -10.36 -12.55 -3.05
CA PRO A 66 -11.07 -11.75 -2.06
C PRO A 66 -10.81 -12.29 -0.65
N LEU A 67 -10.19 -11.49 0.20
CA LEU A 67 -9.99 -11.82 1.61
C LEU A 67 -10.84 -10.90 2.48
N THR A 68 -11.16 -11.36 3.69
CA THR A 68 -11.85 -10.54 4.69
C THR A 68 -11.31 -10.79 6.09
N LYS A 69 -11.33 -9.75 6.91
CA LYS A 69 -10.98 -9.81 8.33
C LYS A 69 -11.85 -8.84 9.15
N PRO A 70 -11.93 -8.99 10.47
CA PRO A 70 -12.50 -7.97 11.33
C PRO A 70 -11.81 -6.61 11.15
N ASN A 71 -12.57 -5.51 11.25
CA ASN A 71 -12.01 -4.16 11.07
C ASN A 71 -10.87 -3.90 12.05
N GLY A 72 -9.71 -3.62 11.54
CA GLY A 72 -8.50 -3.28 12.29
C GLY A 72 -7.85 -1.99 11.81
N GLY A 73 -8.43 -1.34 10.79
CA GLY A 73 -7.92 -0.12 10.16
C GLY A 73 -6.94 -0.39 9.03
N HIS A 74 -6.70 0.65 8.23
CA HIS A 74 -5.90 0.58 7.00
C HIS A 74 -4.53 -0.08 7.23
N GLY A 75 -3.79 0.34 8.25
CA GLY A 75 -2.44 -0.19 8.50
C GLY A 75 -2.42 -1.69 8.79
N SER A 76 -3.30 -2.16 9.68
CA SER A 76 -3.45 -3.59 9.98
C SER A 76 -3.83 -4.40 8.74
N THR A 77 -4.64 -3.82 7.85
CA THR A 77 -5.08 -4.48 6.63
C THR A 77 -3.96 -4.58 5.58
N VAL A 78 -3.14 -3.55 5.45
CA VAL A 78 -1.93 -3.59 4.61
C VAL A 78 -0.93 -4.64 5.13
N ILE A 79 -0.69 -4.68 6.46
CA ILE A 79 0.18 -5.69 7.09
C ILE A 79 -0.34 -7.10 6.80
N PHE A 80 -1.64 -7.33 6.96
CA PHE A 80 -2.27 -8.61 6.67
C PHE A 80 -2.10 -9.01 5.19
N ALA A 81 -2.28 -8.06 4.27
CA ALA A 81 -2.11 -8.31 2.84
C ALA A 81 -0.66 -8.67 2.47
N TYR A 82 0.33 -8.00 3.07
CA TYR A 82 1.74 -8.35 2.89
C TYR A 82 2.06 -9.75 3.43
N ASP A 83 1.62 -10.06 4.64
CA ASP A 83 1.83 -11.39 5.26
C ASP A 83 1.22 -12.50 4.41
N TYR A 84 0.01 -12.29 3.89
CA TYR A 84 -0.64 -13.21 2.96
C TYR A 84 0.18 -13.43 1.69
N ALA A 85 0.62 -12.35 1.03
CA ALA A 85 1.41 -12.43 -0.20
C ALA A 85 2.73 -13.18 0.01
N ILE A 86 3.44 -12.89 1.11
CA ILE A 86 4.70 -13.57 1.48
C ILE A 86 4.46 -15.06 1.70
N LYS A 87 3.46 -15.44 2.50
CA LYS A 87 3.13 -16.85 2.80
C LYS A 87 2.65 -17.60 1.57
N SER A 88 2.10 -16.90 0.58
CA SER A 88 1.64 -17.47 -0.69
C SER A 88 2.74 -17.56 -1.75
N GLY A 89 3.99 -17.19 -1.43
CA GLY A 89 5.16 -17.35 -2.31
C GLY A 89 5.35 -16.21 -3.31
N ALA A 90 4.96 -14.99 -2.95
CA ALA A 90 5.29 -13.82 -3.75
C ALA A 90 6.79 -13.57 -3.82
N ASP A 91 7.33 -13.25 -4.99
CA ASP A 91 8.68 -12.69 -5.16
C ASP A 91 8.62 -11.16 -5.16
N TRP A 92 7.55 -10.61 -5.73
CA TRP A 92 7.26 -9.19 -5.77
C TRP A 92 5.89 -8.88 -5.20
N ILE A 93 5.81 -7.84 -4.40
CA ILE A 93 4.57 -7.30 -3.85
C ILE A 93 4.40 -5.89 -4.40
N PHE A 94 3.27 -5.65 -5.06
CA PHE A 94 2.83 -4.32 -5.44
C PHE A 94 1.64 -3.91 -4.58
N GLN A 95 1.77 -2.83 -3.81
CA GLN A 95 0.66 -2.32 -3.00
C GLN A 95 0.09 -1.05 -3.61
N THR A 96 -1.23 -1.03 -3.72
CA THR A 96 -2.01 0.16 -4.06
C THR A 96 -3.30 0.22 -3.24
N ASP A 97 -4.06 1.32 -3.33
CA ASP A 97 -5.34 1.47 -2.67
C ASP A 97 -6.51 1.10 -3.60
N SER A 98 -7.67 0.78 -3.00
CA SER A 98 -8.87 0.35 -3.73
C SER A 98 -9.86 1.47 -4.07
N ASP A 99 -9.49 2.73 -3.85
CA ASP A 99 -10.36 3.90 -4.00
C ASP A 99 -10.35 4.56 -5.39
N GLY A 100 -9.60 3.97 -6.34
CA GLY A 100 -9.50 4.42 -7.73
C GLY A 100 -8.63 5.65 -7.95
N GLN A 101 -7.89 6.13 -6.94
CA GLN A 101 -7.03 7.32 -7.08
C GLN A 101 -5.71 7.05 -7.83
N THR A 102 -5.26 5.80 -7.90
CA THR A 102 -4.02 5.40 -8.59
C THR A 102 -4.31 4.97 -10.03
N ASN A 103 -3.32 5.18 -10.92
CA ASN A 103 -3.42 4.83 -12.33
C ASN A 103 -2.68 3.51 -12.64
N PRO A 104 -3.39 2.42 -13.04
CA PRO A 104 -2.75 1.16 -13.41
C PRO A 104 -1.75 1.24 -14.56
N ASP A 105 -1.91 2.20 -15.49
CA ASP A 105 -1.01 2.36 -16.63
C ASP A 105 0.43 2.70 -16.22
N GLU A 106 0.60 3.31 -15.02
CA GLU A 106 1.91 3.65 -14.49
C GLU A 106 2.66 2.44 -13.89
N PHE A 107 1.98 1.29 -13.72
CA PHE A 107 2.58 0.08 -13.16
C PHE A 107 3.75 -0.44 -14.01
N GLU A 108 3.64 -0.38 -15.32
CA GLU A 108 4.67 -0.90 -16.23
C GLU A 108 6.03 -0.22 -16.04
N ASP A 109 6.03 1.07 -15.75
CA ASP A 109 7.25 1.84 -15.48
C ASP A 109 7.99 1.35 -14.22
N PHE A 110 7.23 0.85 -13.23
CA PHE A 110 7.80 0.25 -12.03
C PHE A 110 8.29 -1.18 -12.32
N TRP A 111 7.48 -1.96 -13.01
CA TRP A 111 7.79 -3.35 -13.30
C TRP A 111 9.03 -3.52 -14.17
N ASN A 112 9.20 -2.68 -15.18
CA ASN A 112 10.33 -2.73 -16.10
C ASN A 112 11.67 -2.41 -15.45
N GLU A 113 11.68 -1.66 -14.36
CA GLU A 113 12.89 -1.30 -13.62
C GLU A 113 13.16 -2.17 -12.37
N ARG A 114 12.30 -3.14 -12.07
CA ARG A 114 12.38 -3.94 -10.83
C ARG A 114 13.74 -4.63 -10.60
N ASP A 115 14.40 -5.06 -11.66
CA ASP A 115 15.68 -5.77 -11.53
C ASP A 115 16.81 -4.86 -11.01
N ASN A 116 16.65 -3.54 -11.14
CA ASN A 116 17.61 -2.56 -10.68
C ASN A 116 17.47 -2.20 -9.20
N TYR A 117 16.30 -2.48 -8.61
CA TYR A 117 15.93 -2.00 -7.26
C TYR A 117 15.36 -3.11 -6.39
N ASP A 118 15.47 -2.93 -5.08
CA ASP A 118 14.82 -3.76 -4.08
C ASP A 118 13.41 -3.22 -3.75
N ALA A 119 13.21 -1.90 -3.97
CA ALA A 119 11.90 -1.26 -3.93
C ALA A 119 11.82 -0.02 -4.83
N ILE A 120 10.65 0.20 -5.41
CA ILE A 120 10.28 1.39 -6.18
C ILE A 120 9.03 1.98 -5.55
N PHE A 121 9.13 3.21 -5.05
CA PHE A 121 8.04 3.92 -4.39
C PHE A 121 7.49 5.04 -5.26
N GLY A 122 6.18 5.21 -5.26
CA GLY A 122 5.55 6.38 -5.86
C GLY A 122 5.90 7.66 -5.10
N ASN A 123 5.95 8.76 -5.82
CA ASN A 123 6.06 10.11 -5.30
C ASN A 123 4.94 10.96 -5.90
N ARG A 124 3.98 11.37 -5.07
CA ARG A 124 2.82 12.16 -5.50
C ARG A 124 3.24 13.61 -5.68
N THR A 125 3.49 14.02 -6.91
CA THR A 125 3.89 15.42 -7.23
C THR A 125 2.72 16.37 -7.18
N VAL A 126 1.49 15.89 -7.48
CA VAL A 126 0.25 16.66 -7.38
C VAL A 126 -0.72 15.92 -6.46
N CYS A 127 -0.92 16.46 -5.26
CA CYS A 127 -1.95 15.95 -4.36
C CYS A 127 -3.31 16.50 -4.79
N GLY A 128 -4.15 15.70 -5.45
CA GLY A 128 -5.52 16.06 -5.81
C GLY A 128 -6.42 16.43 -4.61
N ASP A 129 -6.03 16.03 -3.40
CA ASP A 129 -6.80 16.23 -2.15
C ASP A 129 -6.43 17.51 -1.36
N GLY A 130 -5.73 18.47 -2.00
CA GLY A 130 -5.57 19.83 -1.46
C GLY A 130 -4.34 20.06 -0.56
N LYS A 131 -4.14 21.38 -0.22
CA LYS A 131 -2.96 21.89 0.51
C LYS A 131 -2.74 21.28 1.90
N SER A 132 -3.81 20.85 2.57
CA SER A 132 -3.74 20.26 3.91
C SER A 132 -3.06 18.87 3.92
N ARG A 133 -3.32 18.04 2.91
CA ARG A 133 -2.68 16.72 2.79
C ARG A 133 -1.20 16.83 2.45
N ALA A 134 -0.85 17.75 1.54
CA ALA A 134 0.55 18.03 1.22
C ALA A 134 1.34 18.55 2.44
N PHE A 135 0.71 19.35 3.31
CA PHE A 135 1.32 19.79 4.55
C PHE A 135 1.56 18.63 5.51
N VAL A 136 0.58 17.73 5.70
CA VAL A 136 0.73 16.54 6.57
C VAL A 136 1.87 15.65 6.06
N GLU A 137 1.96 15.43 4.75
CA GLU A 137 3.03 14.63 4.14
C GLU A 137 4.42 15.23 4.41
N LYS A 138 4.58 16.56 4.26
CA LYS A 138 5.84 17.26 4.60
C LYS A 138 6.21 17.09 6.07
N VAL A 139 5.24 17.18 6.98
CA VAL A 139 5.46 16.96 8.41
C VAL A 139 5.91 15.53 8.66
N VAL A 140 5.27 14.54 8.05
CA VAL A 140 5.67 13.13 8.17
C VAL A 140 7.09 12.90 7.68
N CYS A 141 7.46 13.40 6.49
CA CYS A 141 8.82 13.28 5.95
C CYS A 141 9.86 13.96 6.85
N MET A 142 9.51 15.10 7.46
CA MET A 142 10.38 15.79 8.43
C MET A 142 10.57 14.95 9.72
N LEU A 143 9.52 14.33 10.23
CA LEU A 143 9.60 13.45 11.39
C LEU A 143 10.42 12.19 11.10
N VAL A 144 10.23 11.57 9.95
CA VAL A 144 11.06 10.44 9.49
C VAL A 144 12.53 10.84 9.45
N LYS A 145 12.85 12.00 8.87
CA LYS A 145 14.22 12.53 8.86
C LYS A 145 14.76 12.77 10.28
N HIS A 146 13.96 13.34 11.16
CA HIS A 146 14.39 13.64 12.55
C HIS A 146 14.66 12.37 13.35
N TYR A 147 13.75 11.38 13.29
CA TYR A 147 13.87 10.16 14.11
C TYR A 147 14.85 9.13 13.53
N PHE A 148 14.88 8.97 12.25
CA PHE A 148 15.62 7.87 11.57
C PHE A 148 16.81 8.36 10.74
N GLY A 149 16.98 9.67 10.57
CA GLY A 149 18.07 10.23 9.79
C GLY A 149 17.93 10.04 8.26
N VAL A 150 16.80 9.51 7.78
CA VAL A 150 16.57 9.24 6.36
C VAL A 150 15.73 10.34 5.71
N LYS A 151 16.02 10.64 4.45
CA LYS A 151 15.32 11.64 3.66
C LYS A 151 14.54 10.94 2.55
N VAL A 152 13.23 11.11 2.53
CA VAL A 152 12.31 10.54 1.55
C VAL A 152 11.41 11.66 0.97
N PRO A 153 11.06 11.63 -0.32
CA PRO A 153 10.19 12.64 -0.92
C PRO A 153 8.72 12.44 -0.55
N ASP A 154 8.27 11.19 -0.52
CA ASP A 154 6.93 10.77 -0.08
C ASP A 154 7.07 9.46 0.72
N ALA A 155 6.72 9.49 2.00
CA ALA A 155 6.85 8.34 2.87
C ALA A 155 5.62 7.39 2.80
N ASN A 156 4.48 7.89 2.33
CA ASN A 156 3.20 7.21 2.48
C ASN A 156 2.42 7.00 1.17
N ALA A 157 3.06 7.16 0.00
CA ALA A 157 2.39 6.92 -1.27
C ALA A 157 1.89 5.47 -1.38
N PRO A 158 0.62 5.25 -1.75
CA PRO A 158 0.06 3.91 -1.92
C PRO A 158 0.28 3.40 -3.36
N PHE A 159 1.52 3.39 -3.82
CA PHE A 159 1.92 2.87 -5.13
C PHE A 159 3.36 2.42 -5.00
N ARG A 160 3.57 1.15 -4.70
CA ARG A 160 4.88 0.66 -4.29
C ARG A 160 5.12 -0.77 -4.73
N LEU A 161 6.20 -0.97 -5.47
CA LEU A 161 6.71 -2.27 -5.87
C LEU A 161 7.89 -2.64 -4.99
N MET A 162 7.85 -3.79 -4.35
CA MET A 162 8.84 -4.19 -3.33
C MET A 162 9.15 -5.68 -3.46
N ARG A 163 10.41 -6.05 -3.24
CA ARG A 163 10.82 -7.45 -3.09
C ARG A 163 10.21 -8.06 -1.83
N ALA A 164 9.59 -9.22 -1.98
CA ALA A 164 8.87 -9.88 -0.88
C ALA A 164 9.80 -10.32 0.27
N ASP A 165 11.03 -10.75 -0.02
CA ASP A 165 12.03 -11.09 0.99
C ASP A 165 12.39 -9.89 1.89
N LYS A 166 12.50 -8.69 1.31
CA LYS A 166 12.74 -7.46 2.05
C LYS A 166 11.52 -7.03 2.87
N VAL A 167 10.32 -7.10 2.26
CA VAL A 167 9.06 -6.84 2.99
C VAL A 167 8.93 -7.77 4.20
N SER A 168 9.19 -9.06 4.03
CA SER A 168 9.17 -10.07 5.11
C SER A 168 10.11 -9.69 6.27
N LYS A 169 11.35 -9.31 5.94
CA LYS A 169 12.34 -8.86 6.92
C LYS A 169 11.85 -7.67 7.74
N TYR A 170 11.23 -6.68 7.09
CA TYR A 170 10.80 -5.44 7.77
C TYR A 170 9.44 -5.58 8.44
N LEU A 171 8.56 -6.43 7.90
CA LEU A 171 7.27 -6.73 8.49
C LEU A 171 7.44 -7.32 9.91
N GLY A 172 8.43 -8.18 10.12
CA GLY A 172 8.78 -8.75 11.43
C GLY A 172 9.16 -7.72 12.50
N LYS A 173 9.44 -6.47 12.12
CA LYS A 173 9.73 -5.35 13.04
C LYS A 173 8.49 -4.55 13.44
N LEU A 174 7.34 -4.78 12.80
CA LEU A 174 6.09 -4.08 13.03
C LEU A 174 5.10 -4.94 13.82
N LYS A 175 4.32 -4.32 14.68
CA LYS A 175 3.18 -4.98 15.33
C LYS A 175 2.07 -5.21 14.29
N PRO A 176 1.27 -6.29 14.41
CA PRO A 176 0.20 -6.57 13.45
C PRO A 176 -0.88 -5.48 13.33
N ASP A 177 -1.06 -4.68 14.38
CA ASP A 177 -2.02 -3.57 14.48
C ASP A 177 -1.39 -2.19 14.22
N TYR A 178 -0.16 -2.15 13.68
CA TYR A 178 0.55 -0.89 13.42
C TYR A 178 -0.17 -0.06 12.35
N ASN A 179 -0.41 1.23 12.65
CA ASN A 179 -1.29 2.07 11.83
C ASN A 179 -0.66 2.67 10.57
N LEU A 180 0.68 2.78 10.53
CA LEU A 180 1.40 3.51 9.47
C LEU A 180 2.48 2.64 8.79
N PRO A 181 2.14 1.41 8.33
CA PRO A 181 3.13 0.49 7.77
C PRO A 181 3.83 1.05 6.54
N ASN A 182 3.14 1.82 5.70
CA ASN A 182 3.71 2.42 4.51
C ASN A 182 4.89 3.33 4.84
N ILE A 183 4.73 4.20 5.84
CA ILE A 183 5.79 5.12 6.29
C ILE A 183 7.00 4.33 6.79
N MET A 184 6.77 3.30 7.62
CA MET A 184 7.86 2.52 8.18
C MET A 184 8.53 1.62 7.15
N MET A 185 7.78 1.01 6.22
CA MET A 185 8.39 0.27 5.11
C MET A 185 9.32 1.16 4.29
N THR A 186 8.85 2.33 3.83
CA THR A 186 9.71 3.28 3.12
C THR A 186 10.94 3.65 3.96
N THR A 187 10.74 3.93 5.25
CA THR A 187 11.82 4.29 6.17
C THR A 187 12.84 3.15 6.29
N TYR A 188 12.42 1.92 6.49
CA TYR A 188 13.33 0.77 6.63
C TYR A 188 14.14 0.49 5.37
N PHE A 189 13.51 0.48 4.21
CA PHE A 189 14.24 0.29 2.95
C PHE A 189 15.35 1.33 2.78
N VAL A 190 15.08 2.61 3.06
CA VAL A 190 16.09 3.68 2.94
C VAL A 190 17.12 3.61 4.07
N TYR A 191 16.69 3.34 5.31
CA TYR A 191 17.57 3.25 6.48
C TYR A 191 18.61 2.12 6.34
N TYR A 192 18.17 0.95 5.87
CA TYR A 192 19.05 -0.20 5.66
C TYR A 192 19.82 -0.16 4.33
N LYS A 193 19.71 0.97 3.60
CA LYS A 193 20.43 1.22 2.35
C LYS A 193 20.16 0.16 1.27
N ASP A 194 18.93 -0.36 1.23
CA ASP A 194 18.48 -1.16 0.08
C ASP A 194 18.49 -0.30 -1.19
N ARG A 195 18.51 -0.93 -2.36
CA ARG A 195 18.44 -0.23 -3.64
C ARG A 195 17.02 0.30 -3.84
N VAL A 196 16.82 1.58 -3.61
CA VAL A 196 15.51 2.23 -3.64
C VAL A 196 15.50 3.38 -4.63
N THR A 197 14.39 3.51 -5.36
CA THR A 197 14.09 4.70 -6.15
C THR A 197 12.67 5.20 -5.90
N PHE A 198 12.42 6.47 -6.27
CA PHE A 198 11.12 7.11 -6.19
C PHE A 198 10.74 7.59 -7.59
N LYS A 199 9.55 7.22 -8.05
CA LYS A 199 9.02 7.62 -9.36
C LYS A 199 7.79 8.50 -9.17
N GLU A 200 7.69 9.54 -9.95
CA GLU A 200 6.50 10.39 -9.97
C GLU A 200 5.29 9.57 -10.40
N ILE A 201 4.19 9.76 -9.70
CA ILE A 201 2.90 9.13 -10.01
C ILE A 201 1.79 10.18 -10.04
N SER A 202 0.82 9.93 -10.90
CA SER A 202 -0.45 10.64 -10.86
C SER A 202 -1.28 10.15 -9.67
N PHE A 203 -1.96 11.08 -9.00
CA PHE A 203 -2.86 10.75 -7.91
C PHE A 203 -4.15 11.53 -8.08
N LYS A 204 -5.17 10.85 -8.60
CA LYS A 204 -6.45 11.47 -8.95
C LYS A 204 -7.22 11.90 -7.70
N PRO A 205 -8.04 12.96 -7.80
CA PRO A 205 -9.02 13.23 -6.75
C PRO A 205 -9.96 12.04 -6.59
N ARG A 206 -10.40 11.78 -5.37
CA ARG A 206 -11.39 10.74 -5.12
C ARG A 206 -12.72 11.14 -5.73
N GLU A 207 -13.25 10.33 -6.65
CA GLU A 207 -14.49 10.64 -7.36
C GLU A 207 -15.75 10.20 -6.58
N LYS A 208 -15.66 9.11 -5.82
CA LYS A 208 -16.81 8.50 -5.12
C LYS A 208 -16.41 8.09 -3.69
N GLY A 209 -17.44 7.95 -2.84
CA GLY A 209 -17.25 7.54 -1.45
C GLY A 209 -16.91 8.69 -0.51
N THR A 210 -16.83 8.40 0.80
CA THR A 210 -16.54 9.39 1.85
C THR A 210 -15.11 9.24 2.34
N ASN A 211 -14.43 10.37 2.51
CA ASN A 211 -13.11 10.37 3.15
C ASN A 211 -13.29 10.05 4.65
N SER A 212 -12.78 8.91 5.09
CA SER A 212 -12.91 8.43 6.47
C SER A 212 -11.98 9.14 7.47
N ILE A 213 -11.15 10.08 7.00
CA ILE A 213 -10.14 10.77 7.81
C ILE A 213 -10.56 12.23 8.03
N ASN A 214 -10.77 12.62 9.31
CA ASN A 214 -11.00 13.99 9.73
C ASN A 214 -9.79 14.55 10.49
N ILE A 215 -9.71 15.89 10.68
CA ILE A 215 -8.59 16.59 11.32
C ILE A 215 -8.30 16.04 12.73
N LYS A 216 -9.32 15.73 13.52
CA LYS A 216 -9.14 15.16 14.89
C LYS A 216 -8.45 13.79 14.82
N LYS A 217 -8.83 12.97 13.84
CA LYS A 217 -8.23 11.65 13.61
C LYS A 217 -6.79 11.78 13.14
N ILE A 218 -6.47 12.75 12.27
CA ILE A 218 -5.09 13.06 11.82
C ILE A 218 -4.21 13.43 13.01
N ILE A 219 -4.66 14.32 13.90
CA ILE A 219 -3.90 14.73 15.09
C ILE A 219 -3.63 13.52 16.00
N LYS A 220 -4.64 12.68 16.26
CA LYS A 220 -4.50 11.48 17.08
C LYS A 220 -3.51 10.49 16.48
N ILE A 221 -3.59 10.25 15.17
CA ILE A 221 -2.64 9.38 14.44
C ILE A 221 -1.23 9.97 14.52
N GLY A 222 -1.07 11.29 14.34
CA GLY A 222 0.22 11.97 14.46
C GLY A 222 0.84 11.85 15.84
N GLN A 223 0.06 12.01 16.93
CA GLN A 223 0.53 11.82 18.30
C GLN A 223 0.96 10.38 18.57
N GLN A 224 0.20 9.40 18.04
CA GLN A 224 0.57 7.98 18.15
C GLN A 224 1.85 7.69 17.35
N ALA A 225 1.96 8.22 16.13
CA ALA A 225 3.15 8.07 15.30
C ALA A 225 4.42 8.55 15.99
N LEU A 226 4.37 9.66 16.73
CA LEU A 226 5.51 10.16 17.49
C LEU A 226 5.97 9.20 18.61
N LYS A 227 5.03 8.52 19.28
CA LYS A 227 5.34 7.50 20.28
C LYS A 227 5.96 6.27 19.61
N ASP A 228 5.32 5.82 18.53
CA ASP A 228 5.75 4.63 17.78
C ASP A 228 7.15 4.82 17.18
N PHE A 229 7.44 5.98 16.60
CA PHE A 229 8.76 6.29 16.03
C PHE A 229 9.87 6.28 17.10
N ARG A 230 9.58 6.74 18.32
CA ARG A 230 10.54 6.67 19.44
C ARG A 230 10.80 5.22 19.86
N GLU A 231 9.75 4.39 19.90
CA GLU A 231 9.87 2.97 20.25
C GLU A 231 10.61 2.20 19.14
N LEU A 232 10.22 2.39 17.88
CA LEU A 232 10.84 1.72 16.74
C LEU A 232 12.31 2.11 16.56
N LYS A 233 12.67 3.38 16.84
CA LYS A 233 14.08 3.82 16.81
C LYS A 233 14.97 3.08 17.79
N LYS A 234 14.44 2.65 18.96
CA LYS A 234 15.21 1.89 19.94
C LYS A 234 15.51 0.47 19.50
N ASN A 235 14.73 -0.05 18.54
CA ASN A 235 14.80 -1.42 18.04
C ASN A 235 15.49 -1.53 16.67
N LEU A 236 16.11 -0.44 16.19
CA LEU A 236 16.94 -0.39 14.98
C LEU A 236 18.39 -0.65 15.31
#